data_695e7d97470b11b29899014beb566132
#
_entry.id   695e7d97470b11b29899014beb566132
#
_cell.length_a   1.000
_cell.length_b   1.000
_cell.length_c   1.000
_cell.angle_alpha   90.00
_cell.angle_beta   90.00
_cell.angle_gamma   90.00
#
_symmetry.space_group_name_H-M   'P 1'
#
loop_
_entity.id
_entity.type
_entity.pdbx_description
1 polymer ?
#
loop_
_entity_poly.entity_id
_entity_poly.type
_entity_poly.pdbx_seq_one_letter_code
_entity_poly.pdbx_strand_id
1 'polypeptide(L)'
;MIHTMRYLLCLLFCLLAGVAQAAPAGKAYMSIIIDDLGQSPDRDSRTLALPGPVTMAIMPDTPHASDFARQAHKAGKTVILHMPMDPATGPYAWHPGIAIDELARRLEAALAKVPYAAGINNHMGSRMTAQREPMAWLMGELQQRHLFFVDSRTSAATVAAAEAQRIS
;
A
#
# COMPACT_ATOMS: atom_id res chain seq x y z
N MET A 1 7.68 -66.12 12.76
CA MET A 1 8.44 -64.94 13.12
C MET A 1 8.41 -63.82 12.05
N ILE A 2 8.53 -64.13 10.77
CA ILE A 2 8.60 -63.13 9.69
C ILE A 2 7.25 -62.41 9.46
N HIS A 3 6.11 -63.06 9.62
CA HIS A 3 4.78 -62.47 9.41
C HIS A 3 4.39 -61.49 10.53
N THR A 4 4.71 -61.80 11.78
CA THR A 4 4.45 -60.91 12.93
C THR A 4 5.25 -59.63 12.87
N MET A 5 6.47 -59.70 12.34
CA MET A 5 7.36 -58.52 12.18
C MET A 5 6.84 -57.57 11.09
N ARG A 6 6.20 -58.10 10.01
CA ARG A 6 5.60 -57.25 8.94
C ARG A 6 4.37 -56.50 9.43
N TYR A 7 3.55 -57.08 10.27
CA TYR A 7 2.38 -56.41 10.86
C TYR A 7 2.79 -55.35 11.89
N LEU A 8 3.86 -55.58 12.65
CA LEU A 8 4.39 -54.60 13.59
C LEU A 8 4.96 -53.37 12.86
N LEU A 9 5.64 -53.60 11.72
CA LEU A 9 6.18 -52.50 10.89
C LEU A 9 5.06 -51.66 10.24
N CYS A 10 3.98 -52.31 9.77
CA CYS A 10 2.81 -51.61 9.22
C CYS A 10 2.05 -50.79 10.29
N LEU A 11 1.93 -51.34 11.50
CA LEU A 11 1.30 -50.60 12.61
C LEU A 11 2.15 -49.40 13.05
N LEU A 12 3.48 -49.50 13.06
CA LEU A 12 4.38 -48.41 13.37
C LEU A 12 4.35 -47.30 12.30
N PHE A 13 4.19 -47.67 11.03
CA PHE A 13 4.05 -46.73 9.93
C PHE A 13 2.71 -45.98 9.95
N CYS A 14 1.62 -46.63 10.38
CA CYS A 14 0.31 -45.99 10.57
C CYS A 14 0.28 -45.04 11.79
N LEU A 15 1.08 -45.29 12.81
CA LEU A 15 1.21 -44.41 13.99
C LEU A 15 2.07 -43.17 13.73
N LEU A 16 2.92 -43.20 12.67
CA LEU A 16 3.72 -42.08 12.19
C LEU A 16 3.02 -41.25 11.10
N ALA A 17 1.79 -41.64 10.68
CA ALA A 17 0.91 -40.76 9.92
C ALA A 17 0.51 -39.59 10.81
N GLY A 18 1.46 -38.64 10.89
CA GLY A 18 1.44 -37.51 11.79
C GLY A 18 0.09 -36.83 11.76
N VAL A 19 -0.41 -36.51 12.91
CA VAL A 19 -1.43 -35.50 13.12
C VAL A 19 -0.91 -34.26 12.39
N ALA A 20 -1.38 -34.04 11.17
CA ALA A 20 -1.20 -32.80 10.49
C ALA A 20 -1.94 -31.75 11.34
N GLN A 21 -1.25 -31.21 12.31
CA GLN A 21 -1.75 -30.07 13.07
C GLN A 21 -1.93 -28.97 12.09
N ALA A 22 -3.18 -28.69 11.71
CA ALA A 22 -3.50 -27.47 10.99
C ALA A 22 -2.94 -26.32 11.83
N ALA A 23 -2.01 -25.57 11.25
CA ALA A 23 -1.53 -24.36 11.89
C ALA A 23 -2.76 -23.52 12.27
N PRO A 24 -2.82 -22.94 13.49
CA PRO A 24 -3.97 -22.14 13.88
C PRO A 24 -4.19 -21.10 12.79
N ALA A 25 -5.39 -21.08 12.22
CA ALA A 25 -5.76 -20.09 11.23
C ALA A 25 -5.54 -18.70 11.86
N GLY A 26 -4.50 -18.00 11.41
CA GLY A 26 -4.22 -16.65 11.88
C GLY A 26 -5.47 -15.79 11.64
N LYS A 27 -5.73 -14.83 12.52
CA LYS A 27 -6.82 -13.86 12.32
C LYS A 27 -6.59 -13.17 10.98
N ALA A 28 -7.57 -13.21 10.09
CA ALA A 28 -7.56 -12.42 8.89
C ALA A 28 -7.82 -10.95 9.26
N TYR A 29 -7.01 -10.05 8.71
CA TYR A 29 -7.19 -8.60 8.86
C TYR A 29 -7.56 -8.02 7.50
N MET A 30 -8.44 -7.03 7.51
CA MET A 30 -8.83 -6.25 6.33
C MET A 30 -8.54 -4.78 6.61
N SER A 31 -7.87 -4.11 5.66
CA SER A 31 -7.67 -2.66 5.69
C SER A 31 -8.56 -2.00 4.64
N ILE A 32 -9.18 -0.89 5.00
CA ILE A 32 -10.02 -0.11 4.09
C ILE A 32 -9.33 1.22 3.84
N ILE A 33 -9.14 1.56 2.57
CA ILE A 33 -8.64 2.85 2.11
C ILE A 33 -9.73 3.50 1.26
N ILE A 34 -10.03 4.76 1.51
CA ILE A 34 -10.92 5.55 0.65
C ILE A 34 -10.06 6.55 -0.11
N ASP A 35 -10.08 6.41 -1.42
CA ASP A 35 -9.29 7.21 -2.35
C ASP A 35 -10.01 8.50 -2.80
N ASP A 36 -9.30 9.36 -3.54
CA ASP A 36 -9.79 10.59 -4.20
C ASP A 36 -10.38 11.62 -3.23
N LEU A 37 -9.84 11.72 -2.02
CA LEU A 37 -10.31 12.68 -1.01
C LEU A 37 -9.63 14.07 -1.15
N GLY A 38 -10.26 15.08 -0.56
CA GLY A 38 -9.82 16.48 -0.60
C GLY A 38 -10.56 17.34 -1.62
N GLN A 39 -11.45 16.76 -2.43
CA GLN A 39 -12.17 17.44 -3.50
C GLN A 39 -13.49 18.07 -3.06
N SER A 40 -14.23 17.40 -2.17
CA SER A 40 -15.58 17.77 -1.82
C SER A 40 -15.79 17.71 -0.31
N PRO A 41 -15.98 18.87 0.39
CA PRO A 41 -16.16 18.89 1.83
C PRO A 41 -17.29 17.99 2.34
N ASP A 42 -18.41 17.93 1.62
CA ASP A 42 -19.57 17.10 2.02
C ASP A 42 -19.26 15.61 1.93
N ARG A 43 -18.64 15.17 0.83
CA ARG A 43 -18.21 13.78 0.66
C ARG A 43 -17.13 13.42 1.68
N ASP A 44 -16.15 14.28 1.82
CA ASP A 44 -14.99 14.09 2.68
C ASP A 44 -15.43 14.01 4.16
N SER A 45 -16.36 14.87 4.59
CA SER A 45 -16.95 14.81 5.95
C SER A 45 -17.69 13.51 6.21
N ARG A 46 -18.48 13.02 5.24
CA ARG A 46 -19.16 11.72 5.38
C ARG A 46 -18.17 10.56 5.46
N THR A 47 -17.08 10.64 4.67
CA THR A 47 -16.01 9.63 4.72
C THR A 47 -15.31 9.67 6.07
N LEU A 48 -15.04 10.85 6.61
CA LEU A 48 -14.40 11.03 7.90
C LEU A 48 -15.24 10.42 9.04
N ALA A 49 -16.57 10.48 8.94
CA ALA A 49 -17.50 9.93 9.91
C ALA A 49 -17.62 8.39 9.88
N LEU A 50 -17.01 7.70 8.92
CA LEU A 50 -17.03 6.24 8.88
C LEU A 50 -16.43 5.65 10.16
N PRO A 51 -17.06 4.61 10.73
CA PRO A 51 -16.55 3.98 11.95
C PRO A 51 -15.27 3.18 11.69
N GLY A 52 -14.47 2.99 12.75
CA GLY A 52 -13.29 2.14 12.72
C GLY A 52 -12.06 2.74 12.02
N PRO A 53 -11.01 1.93 11.85
CA PRO A 53 -9.72 2.36 11.28
C PRO A 53 -9.76 2.37 9.75
N VAL A 54 -10.35 3.42 9.19
CA VAL A 54 -10.37 3.67 7.74
C VAL A 54 -9.26 4.65 7.39
N THR A 55 -8.49 4.34 6.34
CA THR A 55 -7.41 5.19 5.83
C THR A 55 -7.94 6.17 4.80
N MET A 56 -7.52 7.43 4.92
CA MET A 56 -7.91 8.54 4.05
C MET A 56 -6.79 8.83 3.05
N ALA A 57 -6.99 8.45 1.79
CA ALA A 57 -6.04 8.72 0.70
C ALA A 57 -6.43 10.03 -0.01
N ILE A 58 -5.57 11.03 0.12
CA ILE A 58 -5.88 12.41 -0.23
C ILE A 58 -5.08 12.85 -1.44
N MET A 59 -5.76 13.36 -2.47
CA MET A 59 -5.16 13.94 -3.66
C MET A 59 -4.49 15.28 -3.34
N PRO A 60 -3.20 15.50 -3.72
CA PRO A 60 -2.46 16.71 -3.36
C PRO A 60 -2.90 17.97 -4.12
N ASP A 61 -3.51 17.80 -5.30
CA ASP A 61 -3.95 18.88 -6.19
C ASP A 61 -5.41 19.30 -5.98
N THR A 62 -6.03 18.82 -4.91
CA THR A 62 -7.41 19.18 -4.56
C THR A 62 -7.47 20.42 -3.67
N PRO A 63 -8.56 21.21 -3.75
CA PRO A 63 -8.66 22.50 -3.06
C PRO A 63 -8.67 22.36 -1.53
N HIS A 64 -9.09 21.22 -1.00
CA HIS A 64 -9.23 20.97 0.45
C HIS A 64 -8.21 19.98 1.00
N ALA A 65 -7.20 19.55 0.22
CA ALA A 65 -6.24 18.52 0.59
C ALA A 65 -5.64 18.73 2.00
N SER A 66 -5.02 19.87 2.22
CA SER A 66 -4.33 20.17 3.48
C SER A 66 -5.27 20.27 4.67
N ASP A 67 -6.44 20.87 4.50
CA ASP A 67 -7.41 21.02 5.58
C ASP A 67 -8.05 19.69 5.95
N PHE A 68 -8.39 18.89 4.96
CA PHE A 68 -8.94 17.57 5.19
C PHE A 68 -7.91 16.61 5.82
N ALA A 69 -6.64 16.66 5.40
CA ALA A 69 -5.56 15.88 6.02
C ALA A 69 -5.43 16.19 7.52
N ARG A 70 -5.48 17.47 7.90
CA ARG A 70 -5.47 17.88 9.31
C ARG A 70 -6.70 17.39 10.09
N GLN A 71 -7.88 17.49 9.49
CA GLN A 71 -9.12 17.00 10.11
C GLN A 71 -9.09 15.48 10.30
N ALA A 72 -8.66 14.73 9.29
CA ALA A 72 -8.54 13.29 9.34
C ALA A 72 -7.54 12.83 10.42
N HIS A 73 -6.36 13.46 10.46
CA HIS A 73 -5.37 13.19 11.50
C HIS A 73 -5.93 13.47 12.91
N LYS A 74 -6.58 14.64 13.12
CA LYS A 74 -7.21 15.01 14.40
C LYS A 74 -8.30 14.01 14.82
N ALA A 75 -9.02 13.42 13.85
CA ALA A 75 -10.03 12.41 14.09
C ALA A 75 -9.45 10.99 14.31
N GLY A 76 -8.13 10.84 14.40
CA GLY A 76 -7.44 9.56 14.60
C GLY A 76 -7.46 8.63 13.38
N LYS A 77 -7.74 9.16 12.19
CA LYS A 77 -7.66 8.39 10.95
C LYS A 77 -6.23 8.37 10.41
N THR A 78 -5.85 7.26 9.79
CA THR A 78 -4.60 7.20 9.02
C THR A 78 -4.76 8.05 7.76
N VAL A 79 -3.81 8.95 7.54
CA VAL A 79 -3.72 9.78 6.32
C VAL A 79 -2.64 9.22 5.43
N ILE A 80 -2.90 9.13 4.13
CA ILE A 80 -1.89 8.82 3.10
C ILE A 80 -2.03 9.78 1.92
N LEU A 81 -0.92 10.01 1.24
CA LEU A 81 -0.89 10.74 -0.02
C LEU A 81 -1.38 9.82 -1.16
N HIS A 82 -2.45 10.23 -1.83
CA HIS A 82 -2.91 9.60 -3.07
C HIS A 82 -2.18 10.25 -4.25
N MET A 83 -1.02 9.67 -4.62
CA MET A 83 -0.07 10.29 -5.55
C MET A 83 -0.50 10.11 -7.00
N PRO A 84 -0.74 11.21 -7.76
CA PRO A 84 -1.09 11.10 -9.17
C PRO A 84 0.07 10.52 -9.98
N MET A 85 -0.23 9.47 -10.77
CA MET A 85 0.74 8.79 -11.64
C MET A 85 0.12 8.49 -13.01
N ASP A 86 0.93 8.50 -14.06
CA ASP A 86 0.51 8.27 -15.44
C ASP A 86 -0.48 7.07 -15.58
N PRO A 87 -1.68 7.26 -16.16
CA PRO A 87 -2.09 8.37 -17.04
C PRO A 87 -2.72 9.59 -16.35
N ALA A 88 -2.66 9.69 -15.01
CA ALA A 88 -3.11 10.91 -14.33
C ALA A 88 -2.34 12.13 -14.83
N THR A 89 -2.99 13.30 -14.76
CA THR A 89 -2.42 14.61 -15.13
C THR A 89 -2.39 15.53 -13.92
N GLY A 90 -1.74 16.68 -14.05
CA GLY A 90 -1.69 17.69 -13.00
C GLY A 90 -0.27 18.03 -12.54
N PRO A 91 -0.13 19.02 -11.64
CA PRO A 91 1.18 19.57 -11.28
C PRO A 91 2.06 18.57 -10.50
N TYR A 92 1.48 17.60 -9.84
CA TYR A 92 2.18 16.56 -9.07
C TYR A 92 2.32 15.24 -9.82
N ALA A 93 1.67 15.09 -10.98
CA ALA A 93 1.58 13.81 -11.68
C ALA A 93 2.94 13.31 -12.16
N TRP A 94 3.20 12.03 -11.94
CA TRP A 94 4.41 11.35 -12.38
C TRP A 94 4.18 10.64 -13.71
N HIS A 95 5.09 10.86 -14.66
CA HIS A 95 5.04 10.23 -15.99
C HIS A 95 6.37 9.53 -16.30
N PRO A 96 6.35 8.45 -17.09
CA PRO A 96 7.56 7.83 -17.60
C PRO A 96 8.44 8.85 -18.32
N GLY A 97 9.76 8.78 -18.09
CA GLY A 97 10.73 9.69 -18.70
C GLY A 97 10.96 11.02 -17.98
N ILE A 98 10.23 11.29 -16.89
CA ILE A 98 10.56 12.43 -16.02
C ILE A 98 11.84 12.09 -15.23
N ALA A 99 12.77 13.04 -15.15
CA ALA A 99 13.99 12.90 -14.38
C ALA A 99 13.71 12.69 -12.88
N ILE A 100 14.56 11.91 -12.22
CA ILE A 100 14.39 11.59 -10.78
C ILE A 100 14.33 12.85 -9.90
N ASP A 101 15.14 13.85 -10.18
CA ASP A 101 15.12 15.13 -9.44
C ASP A 101 13.78 15.86 -9.54
N GLU A 102 13.12 15.75 -10.69
CA GLU A 102 11.77 16.29 -10.87
C GLU A 102 10.72 15.46 -10.13
N LEU A 103 10.84 14.13 -10.15
CA LEU A 103 9.98 13.26 -9.35
C LEU A 103 10.13 13.57 -7.85
N ALA A 104 11.36 13.78 -7.39
CA ALA A 104 11.66 14.15 -6.01
C ALA A 104 10.99 15.49 -5.63
N ARG A 105 11.12 16.50 -6.47
CA ARG A 105 10.47 17.80 -6.22
C ARG A 105 8.95 17.71 -6.18
N ARG A 106 8.34 16.91 -7.08
CA ARG A 106 6.90 16.69 -7.08
C ARG A 106 6.43 15.92 -5.85
N LEU A 107 7.18 14.93 -5.42
CA LEU A 107 6.89 14.18 -4.20
C LEU A 107 6.90 15.09 -2.97
N GLU A 108 7.95 15.89 -2.82
CA GLU A 108 8.09 16.82 -1.71
C GLU A 108 6.93 17.83 -1.68
N ALA A 109 6.62 18.43 -2.83
CA ALA A 109 5.53 19.37 -2.97
C ALA A 109 4.15 18.72 -2.69
N ALA A 110 3.95 17.47 -3.10
CA ALA A 110 2.72 16.72 -2.83
C ALA A 110 2.58 16.37 -1.34
N LEU A 111 3.65 15.92 -0.70
CA LEU A 111 3.66 15.64 0.75
C LEU A 111 3.39 16.90 1.58
N ALA A 112 3.88 18.06 1.15
CA ALA A 112 3.58 19.35 1.80
C ALA A 112 2.09 19.71 1.73
N LYS A 113 1.36 19.21 0.70
CA LYS A 113 -0.09 19.39 0.57
C LYS A 113 -0.91 18.40 1.41
N VAL A 114 -0.33 17.27 1.77
CA VAL A 114 -1.01 16.23 2.56
C VAL A 114 -0.22 16.00 3.86
N PRO A 115 -0.29 16.95 4.82
CA PRO A 115 0.42 16.80 6.09
C PRO A 115 -0.06 15.56 6.85
N TYR A 116 0.83 15.00 7.69
CA TYR A 116 0.59 13.78 8.48
C TYR A 116 0.46 12.51 7.65
N ALA A 117 0.83 12.51 6.36
CA ALA A 117 0.84 11.30 5.56
C ALA A 117 1.78 10.26 6.17
N ALA A 118 1.24 9.08 6.51
CA ALA A 118 2.00 7.93 7.03
C ALA A 118 2.46 7.00 5.89
N GLY A 119 1.99 7.24 4.68
CA GLY A 119 2.31 6.45 3.51
C GLY A 119 1.76 7.08 2.23
N ILE A 120 1.91 6.34 1.14
CA ILE A 120 1.49 6.75 -0.20
C ILE A 120 0.80 5.58 -0.88
N ASN A 121 -0.23 5.85 -1.69
CA ASN A 121 -0.69 4.94 -2.73
C ASN A 121 -0.79 5.66 -4.08
N ASN A 122 -0.83 4.92 -5.17
CA ASN A 122 -0.90 5.54 -6.49
C ASN A 122 -2.35 5.77 -6.92
N HIS A 123 -2.66 7.02 -7.31
CA HIS A 123 -3.82 7.35 -8.12
C HIS A 123 -3.51 7.02 -9.58
N MET A 124 -4.32 6.14 -10.21
CA MET A 124 -4.00 5.57 -11.52
C MET A 124 -2.63 4.86 -11.51
N GLY A 125 -1.71 5.20 -12.40
CA GLY A 125 -0.33 4.73 -12.35
C GLY A 125 -0.05 3.48 -13.17
N SER A 126 -0.93 3.06 -14.07
CA SER A 126 -0.77 1.80 -14.83
C SER A 126 0.52 1.75 -15.66
N ARG A 127 0.99 2.89 -16.17
CA ARG A 127 2.26 2.99 -16.90
C ARG A 127 3.44 3.35 -16.00
N MET A 128 3.22 4.15 -14.97
CA MET A 128 4.29 4.62 -14.09
C MET A 128 4.77 3.52 -13.14
N THR A 129 3.87 2.75 -12.54
CA THR A 129 4.24 1.65 -11.61
C THR A 129 4.94 0.48 -12.30
N ALA A 130 4.92 0.43 -13.64
CA ALA A 130 5.69 -0.52 -14.44
C ALA A 130 7.15 -0.07 -14.71
N GLN A 131 7.52 1.17 -14.35
CA GLN A 131 8.86 1.71 -14.55
C GLN A 131 9.78 1.35 -13.39
N ARG A 132 10.76 0.50 -13.63
CA ARG A 132 11.64 -0.04 -12.58
C ARG A 132 12.44 1.05 -11.86
N GLU A 133 13.12 1.93 -12.61
CA GLU A 133 14.01 2.93 -12.03
C GLU A 133 13.27 3.92 -11.10
N PRO A 134 12.18 4.58 -11.52
CA PRO A 134 11.42 5.46 -10.62
C PRO A 134 10.80 4.73 -9.43
N MET A 135 10.34 3.47 -9.59
CA MET A 135 9.79 2.70 -8.48
C MET A 135 10.88 2.30 -7.48
N ALA A 136 12.06 1.88 -7.94
CA ALA A 136 13.20 1.58 -7.08
C ALA A 136 13.61 2.82 -6.28
N TRP A 137 13.71 3.97 -6.92
CA TRP A 137 13.98 5.24 -6.25
C TRP A 137 12.90 5.58 -5.21
N LEU A 138 11.61 5.49 -5.60
CA LEU A 138 10.50 5.78 -4.69
C LEU A 138 10.55 4.90 -3.43
N MET A 139 10.77 3.59 -3.58
CA MET A 139 10.83 2.70 -2.42
C MET A 139 11.97 3.10 -1.47
N GLY A 140 13.15 3.42 -2.01
CA GLY A 140 14.29 3.92 -1.20
C GLY A 140 13.97 5.23 -0.48
N GLU A 141 13.31 6.17 -1.15
CA GLU A 141 12.91 7.46 -0.58
C GLU A 141 11.88 7.29 0.54
N LEU A 142 10.89 6.41 0.34
CA LEU A 142 9.87 6.12 1.35
C LEU A 142 10.46 5.42 2.58
N GLN A 143 11.42 4.51 2.39
CA GLN A 143 12.14 3.86 3.49
C GLN A 143 12.87 4.89 4.35
N GLN A 144 13.60 5.83 3.74
CA GLN A 144 14.29 6.90 4.46
C GLN A 144 13.34 7.80 5.26
N ARG A 145 12.13 8.02 4.76
CA ARG A 145 11.10 8.84 5.39
C ARG A 145 10.21 8.06 6.38
N HIS A 146 10.40 6.76 6.53
CA HIS A 146 9.53 5.87 7.32
C HIS A 146 8.08 5.90 6.85
N LEU A 147 7.85 6.03 5.53
CA LEU A 147 6.54 5.97 4.90
C LEU A 147 6.32 4.60 4.25
N PHE A 148 5.10 4.07 4.30
CA PHE A 148 4.75 2.85 3.59
C PHE A 148 4.19 3.15 2.19
N PHE A 149 4.21 2.14 1.32
CA PHE A 149 3.56 2.20 0.01
C PHE A 149 2.45 1.15 -0.10
N VAL A 150 1.31 1.56 -0.66
CA VAL A 150 0.24 0.65 -1.06
C VAL A 150 0.09 0.72 -2.58
N ASP A 151 0.44 -0.35 -3.26
CA ASP A 151 0.26 -0.45 -4.70
C ASP A 151 -1.21 -0.70 -5.02
N SER A 152 -1.89 0.28 -5.63
CA SER A 152 -3.29 0.17 -6.06
C SER A 152 -3.50 -0.85 -7.20
N ARG A 153 -2.39 -1.42 -7.74
CA ARG A 153 -2.36 -2.49 -8.74
C ARG A 153 -3.25 -2.23 -9.96
N THR A 154 -3.25 -1.01 -10.44
CA THR A 154 -3.98 -0.60 -11.66
C THR A 154 -3.44 -1.28 -12.93
N SER A 155 -2.31 -1.99 -12.82
CA SER A 155 -1.70 -2.81 -13.87
C SER A 155 -1.09 -4.07 -13.29
N ALA A 156 -1.20 -5.19 -13.98
CA ALA A 156 -0.48 -6.41 -13.63
C ALA A 156 1.04 -6.30 -13.86
N ALA A 157 1.48 -5.32 -14.66
CA ALA A 157 2.89 -5.07 -14.96
C ALA A 157 3.61 -4.25 -13.88
N THR A 158 2.95 -3.89 -12.79
CA THR A 158 3.59 -3.15 -11.69
C THR A 158 4.81 -3.88 -11.14
N VAL A 159 5.86 -3.12 -10.86
CA VAL A 159 7.10 -3.63 -10.25
C VAL A 159 7.29 -3.14 -8.81
N ALA A 160 6.34 -2.38 -8.27
CA ALA A 160 6.46 -1.73 -6.97
C ALA A 160 6.80 -2.71 -5.83
N ALA A 161 6.08 -3.84 -5.73
CA ALA A 161 6.35 -4.85 -4.70
C ALA A 161 7.74 -5.50 -4.86
N ALA A 162 8.18 -5.77 -6.10
CA ALA A 162 9.50 -6.33 -6.36
C ALA A 162 10.62 -5.36 -5.96
N GLU A 163 10.45 -4.05 -6.23
CA GLU A 163 11.45 -3.06 -5.84
C GLU A 163 11.46 -2.82 -4.32
N ALA A 164 10.31 -2.85 -3.65
CA ALA A 164 10.25 -2.78 -2.20
C ALA A 164 11.00 -3.95 -1.53
N GLN A 165 10.84 -5.18 -2.04
CA GLN A 165 11.54 -6.36 -1.54
C GLN A 165 13.07 -6.30 -1.72
N ARG A 166 13.57 -5.53 -2.66
CA ARG A 166 15.03 -5.40 -2.91
C ARG A 166 15.76 -4.54 -1.89
N ILE A 167 15.05 -3.72 -1.14
CA ILE A 167 15.61 -2.80 -0.15
C ILE A 167 15.25 -3.19 1.30
N SER A 168 14.52 -4.32 1.48
CA SER A 168 14.05 -4.81 2.79
C SER A 168 15.13 -5.56 3.56
#